data_66ade3e37020225aecaed1816c3afdfa
#
_entry.id   66ade3e37020225aecaed1816c3afdfa
#
_cell.length_a   1.000
_cell.length_b   1.000
_cell.length_c   1.000
_cell.angle_alpha   90.00
_cell.angle_beta   90.00
_cell.angle_gamma   90.00
#
_symmetry.space_group_name_H-M   'P 1'
#
loop_
_entity.id
_entity.type
_entity.pdbx_description
1 polymer ?
#
loop_
_entity_poly.entity_id
_entity_poly.type
_entity_poly.pdbx_seq_one_letter_code
_entity_poly.pdbx_strand_id
1 'polypeptide(L)'
;MTTVHNDVFPRAHAVQAAAALAASMGIGRFVYTPILPLMHTQAGLSASLGATLATANYVGYLIGALAGILIPGVVRSAAVMRTSLVVLIATLALMPTTHDGSIWFALRLVAGIASALVFMIAVSALHAHLRGQSQFLAGWGFGGVGLGIALSGVLVFVVRLVGTWSTAWLASAALAVVCAAVAWGLTPEPRPAITPDAPGTPSSQRGFTALFISYFLEGIGYIIAGTFLVAAIDLAAPEWVGSGAWIVVGLAAFPSCALWAWLSLRWSRPTLLLAALLIQAVGIALPALIGGVGPALISAFLFGVTFLGIGSIVLAIGAHLQFPRAVALLTAGYSVGQILGPLVVTPLLRDGYRDALLLGAAIVLAAACAAAALRFRFPHDVDAAPRKVTPNEEAVFDVR
;
A
#
# COMPACT_ATOMS: atom_id res chain seq x y z
N MET A 1 -22.65 31.52 -23.15
CA MET A 1 -21.38 30.87 -23.57
C MET A 1 -20.76 30.25 -22.33
N THR A 2 -21.21 29.06 -21.96
CA THR A 2 -20.75 28.32 -20.77
C THR A 2 -19.54 27.49 -21.18
N THR A 3 -18.42 27.75 -20.53
CA THR A 3 -17.10 27.22 -20.77
C THR A 3 -17.02 25.71 -20.48
N VAL A 4 -16.98 24.89 -21.51
CA VAL A 4 -16.67 23.45 -21.53
C VAL A 4 -15.15 23.26 -21.34
N HIS A 5 -14.55 23.83 -20.30
CA HIS A 5 -13.06 23.81 -20.18
C HIS A 5 -12.53 23.03 -18.98
N ASN A 6 -13.38 22.33 -18.18
CA ASN A 6 -12.92 21.76 -16.91
C ASN A 6 -12.85 20.23 -16.84
N ASP A 7 -13.24 19.46 -17.85
CA ASP A 7 -13.34 17.98 -17.70
C ASP A 7 -12.09 17.20 -18.12
N VAL A 8 -11.14 17.83 -18.81
CA VAL A 8 -9.92 17.15 -19.29
C VAL A 8 -8.81 17.14 -18.23
N PHE A 9 -8.70 18.17 -17.41
CA PHE A 9 -7.65 18.37 -16.42
C PHE A 9 -7.70 17.36 -15.24
N PRO A 10 -8.85 17.01 -14.63
CA PRO A 10 -8.90 16.06 -13.50
C PRO A 10 -8.43 14.65 -13.87
N ARG A 11 -8.76 14.19 -15.08
CA ARG A 11 -8.37 12.84 -15.56
C ARG A 11 -6.87 12.73 -15.80
N ALA A 12 -6.24 13.76 -16.36
CA ALA A 12 -4.80 13.78 -16.61
C ALA A 12 -4.02 13.68 -15.28
N HIS A 13 -4.41 14.44 -14.26
CA HIS A 13 -3.78 14.39 -12.94
C HIS A 13 -4.00 13.03 -12.24
N ALA A 14 -5.18 12.41 -12.38
CA ALA A 14 -5.43 11.07 -11.86
C ALA A 14 -4.53 10.01 -12.52
N VAL A 15 -4.32 10.08 -13.83
CA VAL A 15 -3.40 9.19 -14.57
C VAL A 15 -1.96 9.42 -14.14
N GLN A 16 -1.52 10.69 -14.01
CA GLN A 16 -0.18 11.02 -13.54
C GLN A 16 0.07 10.54 -12.11
N ALA A 17 -0.90 10.71 -11.20
CA ALA A 17 -0.81 10.20 -9.84
C ALA A 17 -0.78 8.67 -9.81
N ALA A 18 -1.62 8.00 -10.60
CA ALA A 18 -1.60 6.54 -10.72
C ALA A 18 -0.26 6.04 -11.26
N ALA A 19 0.34 6.71 -12.25
CA ALA A 19 1.67 6.37 -12.77
C ALA A 19 2.78 6.59 -11.73
N ALA A 20 2.71 7.66 -10.93
CA ALA A 20 3.63 7.88 -9.81
C ALA A 20 3.53 6.78 -8.75
N LEU A 21 2.29 6.37 -8.42
CA LEU A 21 2.03 5.26 -7.49
C LEU A 21 2.49 3.90 -8.05
N ALA A 22 2.32 3.66 -9.35
CA ALA A 22 2.83 2.49 -10.03
C ALA A 22 4.36 2.44 -9.98
N ALA A 23 5.04 3.56 -10.29
CA ALA A 23 6.50 3.64 -10.23
C ALA A 23 7.03 3.43 -8.81
N SER A 24 6.47 4.14 -7.83
CA SER A 24 7.01 4.17 -6.46
C SER A 24 6.71 2.92 -5.66
N MET A 25 5.45 2.51 -5.65
CA MET A 25 5.01 1.36 -4.84
C MET A 25 5.00 0.08 -5.65
N GLY A 26 4.29 0.05 -6.79
CA GLY A 26 4.13 -1.17 -7.59
C GLY A 26 5.45 -1.73 -8.10
N ILE A 27 6.32 -0.86 -8.63
CA ILE A 27 7.63 -1.26 -9.16
C ILE A 27 8.71 -1.06 -8.08
N GLY A 28 8.95 0.17 -7.64
CA GLY A 28 10.08 0.52 -6.77
C GLY A 28 10.16 -0.28 -5.47
N ARG A 29 9.02 -0.60 -4.89
CA ARG A 29 8.94 -1.34 -3.65
C ARG A 29 8.65 -2.83 -3.87
N PHE A 30 7.60 -3.16 -4.62
CA PHE A 30 7.04 -4.50 -4.66
C PHE A 30 7.60 -5.40 -5.77
N VAL A 31 8.36 -4.89 -6.75
CA VAL A 31 9.04 -5.74 -7.73
C VAL A 31 10.08 -6.68 -7.10
N TYR A 32 10.56 -6.35 -5.92
CA TYR A 32 11.48 -7.21 -5.17
C TYR A 32 10.88 -8.59 -4.91
N THR A 33 9.59 -8.67 -4.63
CA THR A 33 8.89 -9.94 -4.33
C THR A 33 9.03 -10.98 -5.44
N PRO A 34 8.71 -10.71 -6.72
CA PRO A 34 8.91 -11.68 -7.79
C PRO A 34 10.38 -11.83 -8.25
N ILE A 35 11.27 -10.86 -7.95
CA ILE A 35 12.71 -10.98 -8.26
C ILE A 35 13.45 -11.79 -7.19
N LEU A 36 12.98 -11.83 -5.95
CA LEU A 36 13.63 -12.50 -4.84
C LEU A 36 14.00 -13.97 -5.15
N PRO A 37 13.11 -14.82 -5.70
CA PRO A 37 13.47 -16.20 -6.06
C PRO A 37 14.58 -16.29 -7.11
N LEU A 38 14.62 -15.36 -8.08
CA LEU A 38 15.68 -15.31 -9.08
C LEU A 38 17.03 -14.95 -8.43
N MET A 39 17.05 -14.02 -7.46
CA MET A 39 18.26 -13.70 -6.72
C MET A 39 18.71 -14.87 -5.83
N HIS A 40 17.79 -15.65 -5.28
CA HIS A 40 18.12 -16.87 -4.54
C HIS A 40 18.84 -17.88 -5.42
N THR A 41 18.29 -18.18 -6.59
CA THR A 41 18.80 -19.23 -7.46
C THR A 41 20.03 -18.81 -8.25
N GLN A 42 20.13 -17.55 -8.66
CA GLN A 42 21.15 -17.07 -9.60
C GLN A 42 22.23 -16.21 -8.96
N ALA A 43 21.93 -15.47 -7.87
CA ALA A 43 22.88 -14.60 -7.19
C ALA A 43 23.33 -15.14 -5.81
N GLY A 44 22.85 -16.33 -5.41
CA GLY A 44 23.23 -16.93 -4.11
C GLY A 44 22.70 -16.17 -2.90
N LEU A 45 21.63 -15.37 -3.06
CA LEU A 45 21.03 -14.60 -1.98
C LEU A 45 20.44 -15.54 -0.93
N SER A 46 20.88 -15.49 0.33
CA SER A 46 20.25 -16.26 1.40
C SER A 46 18.87 -15.71 1.79
N ALA A 47 17.99 -16.56 2.34
CA ALA A 47 16.66 -16.13 2.79
C ALA A 47 16.74 -15.02 3.87
N SER A 48 17.72 -15.11 4.79
CA SER A 48 17.95 -14.10 5.83
C SER A 48 18.41 -12.75 5.25
N LEU A 49 19.33 -12.76 4.27
CA LEU A 49 19.73 -11.54 3.59
C LEU A 49 18.57 -10.98 2.77
N GLY A 50 17.75 -11.82 2.14
CA GLY A 50 16.53 -11.42 1.46
C GLY A 50 15.55 -10.68 2.39
N ALA A 51 15.34 -11.20 3.61
CA ALA A 51 14.54 -10.53 4.64
C ALA A 51 15.16 -9.18 5.07
N THR A 52 16.49 -9.14 5.22
CA THR A 52 17.23 -7.91 5.58
C THR A 52 17.08 -6.83 4.51
N LEU A 53 17.15 -7.18 3.22
CA LEU A 53 16.97 -6.25 2.11
C LEU A 53 15.51 -5.72 2.01
N ALA A 54 14.53 -6.55 2.32
CA ALA A 54 13.14 -6.12 2.45
C ALA A 54 12.98 -5.12 3.60
N THR A 55 13.54 -5.47 4.78
CA THR A 55 13.55 -4.59 5.97
C THR A 55 14.21 -3.24 5.68
N ALA A 56 15.34 -3.22 4.96
CA ALA A 56 16.01 -1.97 4.56
C ALA A 56 15.07 -1.04 3.79
N ASN A 57 14.31 -1.58 2.85
CA ASN A 57 13.32 -0.79 2.09
C ASN A 57 12.21 -0.25 3.00
N TYR A 58 11.73 -1.03 3.97
CA TYR A 58 10.67 -0.59 4.90
C TYR A 58 11.17 0.46 5.88
N VAL A 59 12.41 0.33 6.38
CA VAL A 59 13.06 1.38 7.18
C VAL A 59 13.20 2.67 6.36
N GLY A 60 13.68 2.57 5.13
CA GLY A 60 13.76 3.71 4.23
C GLY A 60 12.40 4.36 4.00
N TYR A 61 11.34 3.55 3.80
CA TYR A 61 10.00 4.04 3.64
C TYR A 61 9.49 4.80 4.88
N LEU A 62 9.74 4.29 6.08
CA LEU A 62 9.40 5.00 7.31
C LEU A 62 10.15 6.34 7.41
N ILE A 63 11.46 6.36 7.11
CA ILE A 63 12.25 7.60 7.11
C ILE A 63 11.67 8.62 6.13
N GLY A 64 11.37 8.22 4.90
CA GLY A 64 10.77 9.09 3.90
C GLY A 64 9.39 9.59 4.29
N ALA A 65 8.56 8.74 4.87
CA ALA A 65 7.24 9.11 5.38
C ALA A 65 7.32 10.11 6.54
N LEU A 66 8.23 9.89 7.50
CA LEU A 66 8.47 10.83 8.60
C LEU A 66 8.99 12.18 8.07
N ALA A 67 9.93 12.17 7.11
CA ALA A 67 10.41 13.40 6.48
C ALA A 67 9.26 14.19 5.84
N GLY A 68 8.35 13.52 5.13
CA GLY A 68 7.17 14.15 4.54
C GLY A 68 6.15 14.70 5.55
N ILE A 69 6.04 14.06 6.73
CA ILE A 69 5.15 14.51 7.82
C ILE A 69 5.77 15.71 8.55
N LEU A 70 7.07 15.63 8.89
CA LEU A 70 7.76 16.62 9.70
C LEU A 70 8.17 17.87 8.91
N ILE A 71 8.40 17.72 7.60
CA ILE A 71 8.85 18.81 6.73
C ILE A 71 7.81 19.00 5.60
N PRO A 72 6.72 19.75 5.85
CA PRO A 72 5.63 19.90 4.88
C PRO A 72 6.05 20.44 3.51
N GLY A 73 7.16 21.19 3.44
CA GLY A 73 7.73 21.70 2.18
C GLY A 73 8.19 20.59 1.23
N VAL A 74 8.60 19.44 1.76
CA VAL A 74 9.08 18.29 0.98
C VAL A 74 7.94 17.71 0.12
N VAL A 75 6.76 17.49 0.70
CA VAL A 75 5.60 16.92 -0.02
C VAL A 75 4.90 17.92 -0.96
N ARG A 76 5.31 19.20 -0.94
CA ARG A 76 4.79 20.25 -1.82
C ARG A 76 5.74 20.59 -2.97
N SER A 77 6.86 19.88 -3.10
CA SER A 77 7.91 20.20 -4.07
C SER A 77 7.87 19.24 -5.25
N ALA A 78 7.60 19.77 -6.44
CA ALA A 78 7.73 19.02 -7.69
C ALA A 78 9.19 18.59 -7.94
N ALA A 79 10.17 19.35 -7.47
CA ALA A 79 11.58 19.00 -7.57
C ALA A 79 11.88 17.76 -6.72
N VAL A 80 11.38 17.68 -5.48
CA VAL A 80 11.52 16.50 -4.62
C VAL A 80 10.89 15.27 -5.28
N MET A 81 9.69 15.41 -5.87
CA MET A 81 9.04 14.30 -6.57
C MET A 81 9.91 13.79 -7.73
N ARG A 82 10.36 14.68 -8.60
CA ARG A 82 11.19 14.32 -9.77
C ARG A 82 12.53 13.73 -9.35
N THR A 83 13.22 14.32 -8.37
CA THR A 83 14.48 13.78 -7.84
C THR A 83 14.25 12.40 -7.21
N SER A 84 13.18 12.22 -6.45
CA SER A 84 12.87 10.91 -5.86
C SER A 84 12.56 9.84 -6.91
N LEU A 85 11.86 10.18 -8.01
CA LEU A 85 11.65 9.26 -9.14
C LEU A 85 12.99 8.88 -9.81
N VAL A 86 13.88 9.84 -10.06
CA VAL A 86 15.20 9.58 -10.64
C VAL A 86 16.04 8.72 -9.72
N VAL A 87 16.09 9.03 -8.43
CA VAL A 87 16.82 8.25 -7.42
C VAL A 87 16.27 6.81 -7.34
N LEU A 88 14.94 6.65 -7.36
CA LEU A 88 14.31 5.34 -7.35
C LEU A 88 14.72 4.50 -8.56
N ILE A 89 14.67 5.08 -9.76
CA ILE A 89 15.10 4.41 -11.00
C ILE A 89 16.59 4.03 -10.92
N ALA A 90 17.43 4.96 -10.45
CA ALA A 90 18.84 4.70 -10.29
C ALA A 90 19.12 3.55 -9.32
N THR A 91 18.40 3.47 -8.18
CA THR A 91 18.56 2.36 -7.24
C THR A 91 18.18 1.01 -7.85
N LEU A 92 17.13 0.94 -8.68
CA LEU A 92 16.76 -0.28 -9.40
C LEU A 92 17.83 -0.68 -10.43
N ALA A 93 18.35 0.27 -11.19
CA ALA A 93 19.35 0.05 -12.22
C ALA A 93 20.72 -0.36 -11.62
N LEU A 94 21.03 0.08 -10.41
CA LEU A 94 22.29 -0.23 -9.72
C LEU A 94 22.26 -1.58 -8.98
N MET A 95 21.09 -2.19 -8.71
CA MET A 95 21.02 -3.50 -8.04
C MET A 95 21.89 -4.58 -8.70
N PRO A 96 21.92 -4.73 -10.04
CA PRO A 96 22.70 -5.78 -10.69
C PRO A 96 24.18 -5.45 -10.84
N THR A 97 24.66 -4.28 -10.45
CA THR A 97 26.08 -3.88 -10.63
C THR A 97 27.00 -4.47 -9.57
N THR A 98 26.46 -5.12 -8.54
CA THR A 98 27.21 -5.67 -7.40
C THR A 98 26.58 -6.97 -6.91
N HIS A 99 27.35 -7.72 -6.11
CA HIS A 99 26.88 -8.85 -5.29
C HIS A 99 27.12 -8.57 -3.78
N ASP A 100 27.48 -7.34 -3.42
CA ASP A 100 27.71 -6.95 -2.03
C ASP A 100 26.37 -6.66 -1.32
N GLY A 101 26.10 -7.43 -0.27
CA GLY A 101 24.87 -7.30 0.52
C GLY A 101 24.70 -5.93 1.19
N SER A 102 25.83 -5.27 1.55
CA SER A 102 25.80 -3.94 2.17
C SER A 102 25.40 -2.86 1.17
N ILE A 103 25.86 -2.98 -0.07
CA ILE A 103 25.47 -2.06 -1.15
C ILE A 103 23.99 -2.31 -1.51
N TRP A 104 23.56 -3.56 -1.64
CA TRP A 104 22.15 -3.89 -1.83
C TRP A 104 21.28 -3.33 -0.70
N PHE A 105 21.73 -3.43 0.55
CA PHE A 105 21.02 -2.85 1.69
C PHE A 105 20.85 -1.32 1.53
N ALA A 106 21.93 -0.62 1.21
CA ALA A 106 21.90 0.83 1.00
C ALA A 106 20.99 1.23 -0.16
N LEU A 107 21.05 0.51 -1.30
CA LEU A 107 20.17 0.75 -2.45
C LEU A 107 18.69 0.54 -2.09
N ARG A 108 18.37 -0.53 -1.34
CA ARG A 108 17.00 -0.79 -0.89
C ARG A 108 16.50 0.24 0.12
N LEU A 109 17.36 0.71 1.02
CA LEU A 109 17.05 1.79 1.96
C LEU A 109 16.70 3.09 1.22
N VAL A 110 17.55 3.51 0.28
CA VAL A 110 17.36 4.72 -0.52
C VAL A 110 16.11 4.60 -1.41
N ALA A 111 15.88 3.43 -2.02
CA ALA A 111 14.66 3.15 -2.77
C ALA A 111 13.41 3.30 -1.90
N GLY A 112 13.45 2.87 -0.64
CA GLY A 112 12.38 3.03 0.32
C GLY A 112 12.06 4.49 0.61
N ILE A 113 13.09 5.31 0.89
CA ILE A 113 12.94 6.76 1.11
C ILE A 113 12.29 7.42 -0.10
N ALA A 114 12.83 7.18 -1.29
CA ALA A 114 12.33 7.74 -2.54
C ALA A 114 10.87 7.31 -2.82
N SER A 115 10.54 6.03 -2.60
CA SER A 115 9.17 5.51 -2.76
C SER A 115 8.18 6.22 -1.86
N ALA A 116 8.53 6.44 -0.57
CA ALA A 116 7.65 7.10 0.38
C ALA A 116 7.37 8.56 -0.01
N LEU A 117 8.40 9.29 -0.43
CA LEU A 117 8.26 10.69 -0.85
C LEU A 117 7.36 10.80 -2.08
N VAL A 118 7.60 9.99 -3.11
CA VAL A 118 6.74 9.96 -4.32
C VAL A 118 5.31 9.58 -3.95
N PHE A 119 5.12 8.55 -3.12
CA PHE A 119 3.80 8.11 -2.67
C PHE A 119 3.03 9.24 -1.97
N MET A 120 3.64 9.92 -1.01
CA MET A 120 2.99 11.00 -0.27
C MET A 120 2.61 12.18 -1.16
N ILE A 121 3.48 12.55 -2.10
CA ILE A 121 3.23 13.64 -3.05
C ILE A 121 2.10 13.24 -4.00
N ALA A 122 2.14 12.03 -4.57
CA ALA A 122 1.13 11.55 -5.51
C ALA A 122 -0.26 11.44 -4.85
N VAL A 123 -0.32 10.91 -3.61
CA VAL A 123 -1.57 10.80 -2.85
C VAL A 123 -2.11 12.19 -2.48
N SER A 124 -1.24 13.11 -2.07
CA SER A 124 -1.65 14.48 -1.77
C SER A 124 -2.22 15.19 -2.99
N ALA A 125 -1.54 15.08 -4.14
CA ALA A 125 -2.00 15.63 -5.41
C ALA A 125 -3.34 15.01 -5.86
N LEU A 126 -3.47 13.68 -5.75
CA LEU A 126 -4.71 12.95 -6.10
C LEU A 126 -5.90 13.48 -5.29
N HIS A 127 -5.76 13.60 -3.96
CA HIS A 127 -6.84 14.11 -3.12
C HIS A 127 -7.16 15.58 -3.38
N ALA A 128 -6.16 16.41 -3.70
CA ALA A 128 -6.35 17.82 -3.98
C ALA A 128 -7.16 18.04 -5.28
N HIS A 129 -6.80 17.33 -6.35
CA HIS A 129 -7.45 17.48 -7.66
C HIS A 129 -8.83 16.79 -7.74
N LEU A 130 -9.12 15.84 -6.85
CA LEU A 130 -10.41 15.14 -6.79
C LEU A 130 -11.34 15.65 -5.68
N ARG A 131 -11.05 16.82 -5.08
CA ARG A 131 -11.96 17.46 -4.12
C ARG A 131 -13.32 17.74 -4.76
N GLY A 132 -14.37 17.25 -4.10
CA GLY A 132 -15.75 17.38 -4.63
C GLY A 132 -16.16 16.29 -5.63
N GLN A 133 -15.23 15.41 -6.02
CA GLN A 133 -15.51 14.22 -6.83
C GLN A 133 -15.83 13.02 -5.93
N SER A 134 -16.42 11.97 -6.48
CA SER A 134 -16.75 10.77 -5.73
C SER A 134 -15.48 10.08 -5.17
N GLN A 135 -15.56 9.53 -3.95
CA GLN A 135 -14.48 8.72 -3.34
C GLN A 135 -14.07 7.51 -4.22
N PHE A 136 -14.98 7.08 -5.08
CA PHE A 136 -14.76 6.03 -6.07
C PHE A 136 -13.65 6.40 -7.08
N LEU A 137 -13.60 7.67 -7.54
CA LEU A 137 -12.56 8.11 -8.47
C LEU A 137 -11.18 8.17 -7.81
N ALA A 138 -11.11 8.59 -6.54
CA ALA A 138 -9.87 8.52 -5.76
C ALA A 138 -9.39 7.07 -5.60
N GLY A 139 -10.31 6.11 -5.38
CA GLY A 139 -10.00 4.68 -5.32
C GLY A 139 -9.33 4.15 -6.60
N TRP A 140 -9.76 4.59 -7.77
CA TRP A 140 -9.11 4.25 -9.04
C TRP A 140 -7.69 4.84 -9.17
N GLY A 141 -7.46 6.04 -8.65
CA GLY A 141 -6.11 6.61 -8.62
C GLY A 141 -5.13 5.77 -7.80
N PHE A 142 -5.57 5.24 -6.64
CA PHE A 142 -4.80 4.28 -5.83
C PHE A 142 -4.56 2.95 -6.56
N GLY A 143 -5.40 2.58 -7.50
CA GLY A 143 -5.22 1.43 -8.37
C GLY A 143 -3.87 1.42 -9.11
N GLY A 144 -3.24 2.59 -9.28
CA GLY A 144 -1.88 2.68 -9.84
C GLY A 144 -0.87 1.77 -9.15
N VAL A 145 -0.98 1.55 -7.83
CA VAL A 145 -0.14 0.59 -7.10
C VAL A 145 -0.35 -0.82 -7.64
N GLY A 146 -1.61 -1.27 -7.73
CA GLY A 146 -1.96 -2.60 -8.26
C GLY A 146 -1.53 -2.78 -9.71
N LEU A 147 -1.72 -1.77 -10.55
CA LEU A 147 -1.26 -1.78 -11.94
C LEU A 147 0.26 -1.94 -12.01
N GLY A 148 1.03 -1.22 -11.20
CA GLY A 148 2.48 -1.35 -11.14
C GLY A 148 2.93 -2.74 -10.68
N ILE A 149 2.22 -3.36 -9.72
CA ILE A 149 2.45 -4.74 -9.28
C ILE A 149 2.17 -5.71 -10.43
N ALA A 150 1.05 -5.57 -11.14
CA ALA A 150 0.71 -6.44 -12.26
C ALA A 150 1.73 -6.33 -13.40
N LEU A 151 2.08 -5.10 -13.79
CA LEU A 151 3.07 -4.85 -14.85
C LEU A 151 4.46 -5.40 -14.48
N SER A 152 4.90 -5.19 -13.24
CA SER A 152 6.17 -5.76 -12.76
C SER A 152 6.12 -7.29 -12.68
N GLY A 153 4.97 -7.85 -12.32
CA GLY A 153 4.74 -9.29 -12.35
C GLY A 153 4.85 -9.89 -13.76
N VAL A 154 4.18 -9.28 -14.75
CA VAL A 154 4.29 -9.68 -16.17
C VAL A 154 5.73 -9.57 -16.66
N LEU A 155 6.39 -8.47 -16.34
CA LEU A 155 7.78 -8.25 -16.72
C LEU A 155 8.70 -9.34 -16.19
N VAL A 156 8.63 -9.64 -14.88
CA VAL A 156 9.48 -10.67 -14.27
C VAL A 156 9.10 -12.07 -14.80
N PHE A 157 7.81 -12.33 -15.02
CA PHE A 157 7.36 -13.57 -15.64
C PHE A 157 8.01 -13.80 -17.01
N VAL A 158 8.02 -12.78 -17.88
CA VAL A 158 8.66 -12.86 -19.20
C VAL A 158 10.19 -12.99 -19.08
N VAL A 159 10.81 -12.21 -18.20
CA VAL A 159 12.27 -12.27 -18.00
C VAL A 159 12.73 -13.65 -17.49
N ARG A 160 11.93 -14.34 -16.67
CA ARG A 160 12.25 -15.70 -16.22
C ARG A 160 12.43 -16.71 -17.37
N LEU A 161 11.81 -16.47 -18.52
CA LEU A 161 11.89 -17.38 -19.69
C LEU A 161 13.21 -17.22 -20.45
N VAL A 162 13.82 -16.02 -20.45
CA VAL A 162 14.92 -15.69 -21.37
C VAL A 162 16.06 -14.91 -20.73
N GLY A 163 15.92 -14.48 -19.48
CA GLY A 163 16.84 -13.56 -18.83
C GLY A 163 17.32 -14.00 -17.45
N THR A 164 17.94 -13.09 -16.77
CA THR A 164 18.55 -13.27 -15.45
C THR A 164 17.95 -12.32 -14.42
N TRP A 165 18.29 -12.52 -13.14
CA TRP A 165 17.95 -11.59 -12.07
C TRP A 165 18.43 -10.16 -12.37
N SER A 166 19.60 -10.00 -13.02
CA SER A 166 20.11 -8.69 -13.46
C SER A 166 19.21 -8.06 -14.51
N THR A 167 18.77 -8.85 -15.50
CA THR A 167 17.83 -8.39 -16.53
C THR A 167 16.49 -7.97 -15.91
N ALA A 168 16.02 -8.69 -14.87
CA ALA A 168 14.78 -8.35 -14.18
C ALA A 168 14.86 -6.98 -13.49
N TRP A 169 15.96 -6.64 -12.85
CA TRP A 169 16.19 -5.32 -12.25
C TRP A 169 16.28 -4.21 -13.31
N LEU A 170 17.05 -4.40 -14.38
CA LEU A 170 17.20 -3.40 -15.45
C LEU A 170 15.87 -3.16 -16.18
N ALA A 171 15.14 -4.21 -16.48
CA ALA A 171 13.82 -4.09 -17.11
C ALA A 171 12.81 -3.40 -16.17
N SER A 172 12.90 -3.64 -14.86
CA SER A 172 12.10 -2.94 -13.87
C SER A 172 12.45 -1.45 -13.79
N ALA A 173 13.74 -1.11 -13.89
CA ALA A 173 14.17 0.29 -13.98
C ALA A 173 13.62 0.96 -15.26
N ALA A 174 13.66 0.28 -16.40
CA ALA A 174 13.11 0.78 -17.66
C ALA A 174 11.58 0.99 -17.56
N LEU A 175 10.85 0.06 -16.95
CA LEU A 175 9.41 0.20 -16.70
C LEU A 175 9.12 1.40 -15.76
N ALA A 176 9.95 1.59 -14.74
CA ALA A 176 9.83 2.74 -13.84
C ALA A 176 10.11 4.07 -14.57
N VAL A 177 11.02 4.11 -15.55
CA VAL A 177 11.24 5.29 -16.42
C VAL A 177 9.97 5.65 -17.18
N VAL A 178 9.29 4.67 -17.77
CA VAL A 178 8.03 4.91 -18.51
C VAL A 178 6.96 5.50 -17.57
N CYS A 179 6.78 4.91 -16.39
CA CYS A 179 5.83 5.43 -15.40
C CYS A 179 6.23 6.83 -14.90
N ALA A 180 7.52 7.07 -14.68
CA ALA A 180 8.03 8.39 -14.26
C ALA A 180 7.84 9.46 -15.34
N ALA A 181 8.00 9.11 -16.62
CA ALA A 181 7.74 10.03 -17.74
C ALA A 181 6.27 10.47 -17.76
N VAL A 182 5.32 9.56 -17.56
CA VAL A 182 3.89 9.88 -17.43
C VAL A 182 3.62 10.75 -16.21
N ALA A 183 4.26 10.43 -15.07
CA ALA A 183 4.09 11.15 -13.82
C ALA A 183 4.80 12.52 -13.75
N TRP A 184 5.69 12.82 -14.70
CA TRP A 184 6.61 13.97 -14.63
C TRP A 184 5.94 15.33 -14.51
N GLY A 185 4.75 15.45 -15.09
CA GLY A 185 3.92 16.67 -15.05
C GLY A 185 3.06 16.82 -13.81
N LEU A 186 3.06 15.86 -12.89
CA LEU A 186 2.25 15.95 -11.68
C LEU A 186 2.73 17.08 -10.78
N THR A 187 1.85 18.04 -10.52
CA THR A 187 2.14 19.18 -9.65
C THR A 187 1.50 18.99 -8.29
N PRO A 188 2.27 19.11 -7.19
CA PRO A 188 1.72 19.14 -5.85
C PRO A 188 0.88 20.38 -5.64
N GLU A 189 -0.30 20.27 -5.06
CA GLU A 189 -1.09 21.43 -4.65
C GLU A 189 -0.84 21.84 -3.19
N PRO A 190 -0.99 23.14 -2.86
CA PRO A 190 -0.93 23.62 -1.49
C PRO A 190 -2.05 22.98 -0.66
N ARG A 191 -1.69 22.39 0.47
CA ARG A 191 -2.69 21.85 1.41
C ARG A 191 -3.48 23.01 2.02
N PRO A 192 -4.83 22.90 2.22
CA PRO A 192 -5.55 23.84 3.05
C PRO A 192 -4.95 23.89 4.45
N ALA A 193 -5.04 25.04 5.12
CA ALA A 193 -4.62 25.20 6.49
C ALA A 193 -5.23 24.10 7.35
N ILE A 194 -4.40 23.45 8.17
CA ILE A 194 -4.86 22.44 9.14
C ILE A 194 -5.68 23.20 10.18
N THR A 195 -6.98 22.96 10.21
CA THR A 195 -7.79 23.33 11.38
C THR A 195 -7.26 22.54 12.58
N PRO A 196 -7.00 23.19 13.72
CA PRO A 196 -6.57 22.47 14.93
C PRO A 196 -7.58 21.38 15.28
N ASP A 197 -7.10 20.16 15.51
CA ASP A 197 -7.92 19.04 15.91
C ASP A 197 -8.61 19.37 17.27
N ALA A 198 -9.92 19.17 17.35
CA ALA A 198 -10.64 19.24 18.60
C ALA A 198 -10.16 18.12 19.55
N PRO A 199 -10.15 18.33 20.88
CA PRO A 199 -9.79 17.29 21.84
C PRO A 199 -10.69 16.07 21.68
N GLY A 200 -10.11 14.89 21.45
CA GLY A 200 -10.87 13.64 21.31
C GLY A 200 -11.57 13.24 22.60
N THR A 201 -12.76 12.64 22.48
CA THR A 201 -13.52 12.09 23.60
C THR A 201 -12.91 10.76 24.11
N PRO A 202 -13.16 10.31 25.36
CA PRO A 202 -12.66 9.02 25.86
C PRO A 202 -13.10 7.79 25.05
N SER A 203 -14.27 7.84 24.41
CA SER A 203 -14.73 6.79 23.49
C SER A 203 -13.91 6.77 22.21
N SER A 204 -13.49 7.92 21.71
CA SER A 204 -12.60 8.08 20.57
C SER A 204 -11.21 7.47 20.83
N GLN A 205 -10.66 7.63 22.05
CA GLN A 205 -9.36 7.05 22.41
C GLN A 205 -9.36 5.51 22.38
N ARG A 206 -10.38 4.87 22.96
CA ARG A 206 -10.50 3.40 22.96
C ARG A 206 -10.69 2.84 21.56
N GLY A 207 -11.51 3.50 20.75
CA GLY A 207 -11.70 3.15 19.35
C GLY A 207 -10.40 3.30 18.54
N PHE A 208 -9.68 4.40 18.75
CA PHE A 208 -8.39 4.62 18.11
C PHE A 208 -7.34 3.58 18.51
N THR A 209 -7.26 3.21 19.79
CA THR A 209 -6.31 2.20 20.27
C THR A 209 -6.57 0.84 19.60
N ALA A 210 -7.83 0.39 19.52
CA ALA A 210 -8.19 -0.86 18.86
C ALA A 210 -7.85 -0.82 17.38
N LEU A 211 -8.12 0.30 16.69
CA LEU A 211 -7.78 0.51 15.30
C LEU A 211 -6.27 0.50 15.07
N PHE A 212 -5.52 1.17 15.94
CA PHE A 212 -4.05 1.23 15.87
C PHE A 212 -3.43 -0.15 16.05
N ILE A 213 -3.87 -0.92 17.06
CA ILE A 213 -3.39 -2.29 17.27
C ILE A 213 -3.71 -3.17 16.06
N SER A 214 -4.95 -3.10 15.55
CA SER A 214 -5.35 -3.85 14.36
C SER A 214 -4.45 -3.54 13.15
N TYR A 215 -4.22 -2.27 12.87
CA TYR A 215 -3.45 -1.85 11.69
C TYR A 215 -1.94 -2.09 11.85
N PHE A 216 -1.41 -1.96 13.06
CA PHE A 216 -0.04 -2.32 13.38
C PHE A 216 0.22 -3.82 13.17
N LEU A 217 -0.66 -4.69 13.69
CA LEU A 217 -0.56 -6.14 13.51
C LEU A 217 -0.75 -6.54 12.04
N GLU A 218 -1.70 -5.91 11.34
CA GLU A 218 -1.86 -6.12 9.90
C GLU A 218 -0.58 -5.74 9.15
N GLY A 219 0.06 -4.61 9.51
CA GLY A 219 1.34 -4.21 8.94
C GLY A 219 2.43 -5.28 9.08
N ILE A 220 2.49 -6.00 10.22
CA ILE A 220 3.41 -7.13 10.42
C ILE A 220 3.03 -8.32 9.54
N GLY A 221 1.76 -8.73 9.61
CA GLY A 221 1.32 -9.99 9.01
C GLY A 221 1.27 -9.93 7.47
N TYR A 222 0.71 -8.85 6.90
CA TYR A 222 0.58 -8.76 5.45
C TYR A 222 1.93 -8.65 4.75
N ILE A 223 2.90 -7.94 5.36
CA ILE A 223 4.19 -7.72 4.70
C ILE A 223 5.04 -8.98 4.62
N ILE A 224 4.79 -9.95 5.50
CA ILE A 224 5.39 -11.27 5.40
C ILE A 224 4.97 -11.92 4.08
N ALA A 225 3.67 -11.94 3.78
CA ALA A 225 3.17 -12.40 2.48
C ALA A 225 3.63 -11.49 1.34
N GLY A 226 3.53 -10.18 1.50
CA GLY A 226 4.01 -9.21 0.52
C GLY A 226 5.48 -9.36 0.13
N THR A 227 6.30 -9.98 0.99
CA THR A 227 7.71 -10.23 0.73
C THR A 227 7.97 -11.64 0.21
N PHE A 228 7.34 -12.65 0.81
CA PHE A 228 7.73 -14.05 0.63
C PHE A 228 6.71 -14.92 -0.11
N LEU A 229 5.52 -14.39 -0.45
CA LEU A 229 4.46 -15.18 -1.07
C LEU A 229 4.91 -15.87 -2.38
N VAL A 230 5.59 -15.12 -3.27
CA VAL A 230 6.08 -15.67 -4.54
C VAL A 230 7.11 -16.76 -4.29
N ALA A 231 8.07 -16.51 -3.40
CA ALA A 231 9.10 -17.49 -3.04
C ALA A 231 8.50 -18.76 -2.40
N ALA A 232 7.46 -18.61 -1.58
CA ALA A 232 6.74 -19.74 -0.98
C ALA A 232 6.00 -20.56 -2.04
N ILE A 233 5.36 -19.90 -3.00
CA ILE A 233 4.64 -20.57 -4.08
C ILE A 233 5.62 -21.30 -5.01
N ASP A 234 6.75 -20.69 -5.35
CA ASP A 234 7.79 -21.29 -6.21
C ASP A 234 8.36 -22.61 -5.63
N LEU A 235 8.36 -22.77 -4.30
CA LEU A 235 8.76 -24.02 -3.66
C LEU A 235 7.65 -25.09 -3.66
N ALA A 236 6.38 -24.71 -3.78
CA ALA A 236 5.22 -25.59 -3.64
C ALA A 236 4.48 -25.88 -4.95
N ALA A 237 4.85 -25.21 -6.05
CA ALA A 237 4.20 -25.27 -7.34
C ALA A 237 5.22 -25.09 -8.50
N PRO A 238 4.85 -25.34 -9.77
CA PRO A 238 5.71 -25.04 -10.90
C PRO A 238 6.19 -23.60 -10.91
N GLU A 239 7.44 -23.36 -11.33
CA GLU A 239 8.15 -22.05 -11.22
C GLU A 239 7.38 -20.85 -11.82
N TRP A 240 6.58 -21.08 -12.86
CA TRP A 240 5.78 -20.00 -13.47
C TRP A 240 4.64 -19.51 -12.59
N VAL A 241 4.20 -20.34 -11.62
CA VAL A 241 3.01 -20.04 -10.78
C VAL A 241 3.27 -18.89 -9.82
N GLY A 242 4.45 -18.78 -9.23
CA GLY A 242 4.79 -17.68 -8.31
C GLY A 242 4.75 -16.32 -8.99
N SER A 243 5.39 -16.19 -10.16
CA SER A 243 5.32 -14.94 -10.93
C SER A 243 3.91 -14.68 -11.46
N GLY A 244 3.18 -15.71 -11.90
CA GLY A 244 1.77 -15.63 -12.30
C GLY A 244 0.86 -15.20 -11.14
N ALA A 245 1.10 -15.71 -9.94
CA ALA A 245 0.38 -15.30 -8.73
C ALA A 245 0.60 -13.81 -8.44
N TRP A 246 1.81 -13.28 -8.64
CA TRP A 246 2.09 -11.86 -8.44
C TRP A 246 1.33 -10.97 -9.43
N ILE A 247 1.14 -11.43 -10.67
CA ILE A 247 0.26 -10.75 -11.64
C ILE A 247 -1.18 -10.70 -11.11
N VAL A 248 -1.69 -11.81 -10.58
CA VAL A 248 -3.03 -11.89 -10.00
C VAL A 248 -3.17 -10.96 -8.79
N VAL A 249 -2.15 -10.88 -7.91
CA VAL A 249 -2.12 -9.88 -6.81
C VAL A 249 -2.31 -8.47 -7.34
N GLY A 250 -1.56 -8.08 -8.36
CA GLY A 250 -1.63 -6.75 -8.94
C GLY A 250 -2.98 -6.45 -9.60
N LEU A 251 -3.51 -7.39 -10.38
CA LEU A 251 -4.82 -7.25 -11.04
C LEU A 251 -5.97 -7.17 -10.03
N ALA A 252 -5.91 -7.93 -8.93
CA ALA A 252 -6.90 -7.86 -7.86
C ALA A 252 -6.77 -6.58 -7.03
N ALA A 253 -5.55 -6.09 -6.82
CA ALA A 253 -5.28 -4.85 -6.09
C ALA A 253 -5.71 -3.60 -6.87
N PHE A 254 -5.67 -3.63 -8.20
CA PHE A 254 -6.02 -2.50 -9.06
C PHE A 254 -7.41 -1.91 -8.76
N PRO A 255 -8.50 -2.68 -8.74
CA PRO A 255 -9.83 -2.17 -8.42
C PRO A 255 -10.14 -2.15 -6.92
N SER A 256 -9.26 -2.69 -6.05
CA SER A 256 -9.59 -3.01 -4.65
C SER A 256 -10.05 -1.80 -3.85
N CYS A 257 -9.36 -0.66 -3.92
CA CYS A 257 -9.75 0.55 -3.19
C CYS A 257 -11.12 1.07 -3.63
N ALA A 258 -11.43 1.03 -4.94
CA ALA A 258 -12.73 1.42 -5.46
C ALA A 258 -13.83 0.43 -5.02
N LEU A 259 -13.53 -0.87 -5.00
CA LEU A 259 -14.43 -1.91 -4.52
C LEU A 259 -14.80 -1.69 -3.04
N TRP A 260 -13.80 -1.51 -2.17
CA TRP A 260 -14.05 -1.30 -0.73
C TRP A 260 -14.73 0.04 -0.45
N ALA A 261 -14.44 1.09 -1.23
CA ALA A 261 -15.17 2.36 -1.16
C ALA A 261 -16.66 2.17 -1.55
N TRP A 262 -16.96 1.39 -2.60
CA TRP A 262 -18.32 1.07 -3.00
C TRP A 262 -19.05 0.23 -1.93
N LEU A 263 -18.40 -0.77 -1.35
CA LEU A 263 -18.96 -1.59 -0.27
C LEU A 263 -19.27 -0.74 0.97
N SER A 264 -18.50 0.32 1.24
CA SER A 264 -18.71 1.22 2.37
C SER A 264 -20.01 2.06 2.28
N LEU A 265 -20.65 2.07 1.11
CA LEU A 265 -22.00 2.66 0.95
C LEU A 265 -23.11 1.79 1.53
N ARG A 266 -22.85 0.49 1.74
CA ARG A 266 -23.85 -0.48 2.20
C ARG A 266 -23.54 -1.06 3.58
N TRP A 267 -22.26 -1.14 3.96
CA TRP A 267 -21.81 -1.75 5.21
C TRP A 267 -20.89 -0.81 5.99
N SER A 268 -20.94 -0.90 7.31
CA SER A 268 -20.11 -0.08 8.18
C SER A 268 -18.62 -0.40 7.96
N ARG A 269 -17.78 0.64 8.00
CA ARG A 269 -16.32 0.51 7.82
C ARG A 269 -15.66 -0.49 8.78
N PRO A 270 -16.03 -0.56 10.09
CA PRO A 270 -15.49 -1.59 10.99
C PRO A 270 -15.86 -3.02 10.58
N THR A 271 -17.06 -3.23 10.03
CA THR A 271 -17.47 -4.54 9.50
C THR A 271 -16.66 -4.92 8.27
N LEU A 272 -16.42 -3.98 7.37
CA LEU A 272 -15.60 -4.18 6.18
C LEU A 272 -14.14 -4.44 6.53
N LEU A 273 -13.60 -3.73 7.53
CA LEU A 273 -12.24 -3.97 8.02
C LEU A 273 -12.09 -5.40 8.56
N LEU A 274 -13.03 -5.85 9.39
CA LEU A 274 -13.03 -7.22 9.90
C LEU A 274 -13.09 -8.25 8.77
N ALA A 275 -14.01 -8.07 7.81
CA ALA A 275 -14.16 -8.96 6.67
C ALA A 275 -12.88 -9.01 5.81
N ALA A 276 -12.28 -7.87 5.51
CA ALA A 276 -11.05 -7.77 4.73
C ALA A 276 -9.88 -8.48 5.41
N LEU A 277 -9.72 -8.31 6.73
CA LEU A 277 -8.67 -8.97 7.50
C LEU A 277 -8.85 -10.50 7.54
N LEU A 278 -10.08 -10.98 7.70
CA LEU A 278 -10.36 -12.42 7.66
C LEU A 278 -10.07 -13.01 6.28
N ILE A 279 -10.49 -12.35 5.21
CA ILE A 279 -10.19 -12.75 3.83
C ILE A 279 -8.68 -12.76 3.59
N GLN A 280 -7.96 -11.73 4.06
CA GLN A 280 -6.51 -11.63 3.90
C GLN A 280 -5.79 -12.74 4.67
N ALA A 281 -6.21 -13.05 5.91
CA ALA A 281 -5.61 -14.11 6.70
C ALA A 281 -5.75 -15.48 6.01
N VAL A 282 -6.94 -15.79 5.45
CA VAL A 282 -7.17 -16.98 4.63
C VAL A 282 -6.26 -16.97 3.40
N GLY A 283 -6.18 -15.84 2.69
CA GLY A 283 -5.31 -15.69 1.52
C GLY A 283 -3.84 -15.98 1.86
N ILE A 284 -3.32 -15.49 2.98
CA ILE A 284 -1.94 -15.73 3.41
C ILE A 284 -1.69 -17.18 3.83
N ALA A 285 -2.64 -17.80 4.55
CA ALA A 285 -2.49 -19.17 5.05
C ALA A 285 -2.61 -20.23 3.93
N LEU A 286 -3.40 -19.96 2.91
CA LEU A 286 -3.81 -20.94 1.92
C LEU A 286 -2.64 -21.67 1.23
N PRO A 287 -1.61 -21.01 0.68
CA PRO A 287 -0.50 -21.70 0.02
C PRO A 287 0.41 -22.46 0.99
N ALA A 288 0.38 -22.11 2.27
CA ALA A 288 1.10 -22.84 3.32
C ALA A 288 0.39 -24.09 3.79
N LEU A 289 -0.94 -24.15 3.65
CA LEU A 289 -1.77 -25.29 4.07
C LEU A 289 -2.02 -26.25 2.92
N ILE A 290 -2.23 -25.75 1.71
CA ILE A 290 -2.64 -26.52 0.53
C ILE A 290 -1.73 -26.12 -0.62
N GLY A 291 -0.88 -27.04 -1.07
CA GLY A 291 -0.02 -26.83 -2.24
C GLY A 291 -0.79 -26.84 -3.57
N GLY A 292 -0.13 -26.42 -4.64
CA GLY A 292 -0.63 -26.49 -6.00
C GLY A 292 -1.08 -25.16 -6.58
N VAL A 293 -1.39 -25.17 -7.88
CA VAL A 293 -1.68 -23.97 -8.69
C VAL A 293 -2.95 -23.25 -8.24
N GLY A 294 -4.03 -24.00 -8.03
CA GLY A 294 -5.33 -23.43 -7.64
C GLY A 294 -5.28 -22.62 -6.35
N PRO A 295 -4.84 -23.23 -5.21
CA PRO A 295 -4.66 -22.53 -3.95
C PRO A 295 -3.73 -21.32 -4.02
N ALA A 296 -2.64 -21.40 -4.81
CA ALA A 296 -1.72 -20.29 -5.01
C ALA A 296 -2.39 -19.09 -5.69
N LEU A 297 -3.17 -19.31 -6.74
CA LEU A 297 -3.87 -18.23 -7.46
C LEU A 297 -5.02 -17.65 -6.63
N ILE A 298 -5.75 -18.48 -5.88
CA ILE A 298 -6.79 -18.01 -4.95
C ILE A 298 -6.15 -17.15 -3.84
N SER A 299 -5.04 -17.61 -3.26
CA SER A 299 -4.26 -16.85 -2.29
C SER A 299 -3.88 -15.47 -2.82
N ALA A 300 -3.30 -15.44 -4.03
CA ALA A 300 -2.90 -14.21 -4.69
C ALA A 300 -4.08 -13.23 -4.91
N PHE A 301 -5.23 -13.74 -5.32
CA PHE A 301 -6.44 -12.95 -5.49
C PHE A 301 -6.94 -12.38 -4.16
N LEU A 302 -7.08 -13.22 -3.13
CA LEU A 302 -7.55 -12.81 -1.80
C LEU A 302 -6.61 -11.79 -1.15
N PHE A 303 -5.30 -12.00 -1.28
CA PHE A 303 -4.29 -11.06 -0.81
C PHE A 303 -4.38 -9.73 -1.57
N GLY A 304 -4.43 -9.78 -2.91
CA GLY A 304 -4.46 -8.58 -3.76
C GLY A 304 -5.70 -7.71 -3.52
N VAL A 305 -6.89 -8.32 -3.43
CA VAL A 305 -8.14 -7.57 -3.25
C VAL A 305 -8.26 -6.91 -1.88
N THR A 306 -7.46 -7.31 -0.90
CA THR A 306 -7.59 -6.85 0.50
C THR A 306 -6.53 -5.84 0.92
N PHE A 307 -5.26 -6.00 0.55
CA PHE A 307 -4.18 -5.28 1.20
C PHE A 307 -4.23 -3.74 1.03
N LEU A 308 -4.53 -3.23 -0.17
CA LEU A 308 -4.75 -1.78 -0.37
C LEU A 308 -6.08 -1.32 0.24
N GLY A 309 -7.11 -2.17 0.15
CA GLY A 309 -8.43 -1.90 0.70
C GLY A 309 -8.41 -1.70 2.20
N ILE A 310 -7.69 -2.56 2.95
CA ILE A 310 -7.55 -2.44 4.41
C ILE A 310 -6.96 -1.07 4.77
N GLY A 311 -5.88 -0.66 4.12
CA GLY A 311 -5.27 0.64 4.36
C GLY A 311 -6.26 1.80 4.13
N SER A 312 -7.03 1.76 3.04
CA SER A 312 -8.02 2.80 2.74
C SER A 312 -9.15 2.86 3.78
N ILE A 313 -9.65 1.70 4.23
CA ILE A 313 -10.69 1.62 5.27
C ILE A 313 -10.17 2.15 6.61
N VAL A 314 -8.98 1.72 7.02
CA VAL A 314 -8.36 2.13 8.30
C VAL A 314 -8.14 3.63 8.36
N LEU A 315 -7.59 4.23 7.30
CA LEU A 315 -7.36 5.67 7.26
C LEU A 315 -8.68 6.45 7.27
N ALA A 316 -9.72 5.93 6.61
CA ALA A 316 -11.05 6.52 6.65
C ALA A 316 -11.70 6.43 8.05
N ILE A 317 -11.54 5.31 8.77
CA ILE A 317 -11.98 5.18 10.18
C ILE A 317 -11.19 6.14 11.07
N GLY A 318 -9.86 6.21 10.91
CA GLY A 318 -9.00 7.09 11.68
C GLY A 318 -9.37 8.56 11.54
N ALA A 319 -9.68 9.00 10.32
CA ALA A 319 -10.17 10.35 10.06
C ALA A 319 -11.54 10.61 10.72
N HIS A 320 -12.44 9.60 10.75
CA HIS A 320 -13.75 9.71 11.35
C HIS A 320 -13.71 9.79 12.89
N LEU A 321 -12.77 9.10 13.52
CA LEU A 321 -12.63 9.10 14.99
C LEU A 321 -12.16 10.45 15.57
N GLN A 322 -11.76 11.39 14.73
CA GLN A 322 -11.31 12.75 15.15
C GLN A 322 -10.24 12.71 16.27
N PHE A 323 -9.42 11.65 16.27
CA PHE A 323 -8.30 11.55 17.22
C PHE A 323 -7.13 12.41 16.72
N PRO A 324 -6.46 13.19 17.59
CA PRO A 324 -5.36 14.06 17.18
C PRO A 324 -4.27 13.28 16.41
N ARG A 325 -3.92 13.74 15.21
CA ARG A 325 -2.90 13.14 14.35
C ARG A 325 -3.14 11.65 14.00
N ALA A 326 -4.40 11.19 14.03
CA ALA A 326 -4.77 9.78 13.81
C ALA A 326 -4.10 9.16 12.57
N VAL A 327 -4.20 9.82 11.41
CA VAL A 327 -3.64 9.32 10.15
C VAL A 327 -2.11 9.18 10.23
N ALA A 328 -1.41 10.15 10.83
CA ALA A 328 0.04 10.10 11.00
C ALA A 328 0.47 8.94 11.92
N LEU A 329 -0.22 8.77 13.05
CA LEU A 329 0.06 7.69 13.99
C LEU A 329 -0.22 6.31 13.41
N LEU A 330 -1.36 6.15 12.72
CA LEU A 330 -1.70 4.90 12.03
C LEU A 330 -0.66 4.56 10.95
N THR A 331 -0.25 5.53 10.15
CA THR A 331 0.78 5.32 9.12
C THR A 331 2.13 4.97 9.73
N ALA A 332 2.54 5.65 10.79
CA ALA A 332 3.79 5.35 11.49
C ALA A 332 3.76 3.95 12.12
N GLY A 333 2.69 3.60 12.86
CA GLY A 333 2.52 2.28 13.46
C GLY A 333 2.55 1.16 12.41
N TYR A 334 1.82 1.35 11.33
CA TYR A 334 1.83 0.41 10.20
C TYR A 334 3.23 0.22 9.57
N SER A 335 3.96 1.32 9.39
CA SER A 335 5.32 1.26 8.84
C SER A 335 6.29 0.54 9.78
N VAL A 336 6.15 0.74 11.10
CA VAL A 336 6.93 -0.04 12.10
C VAL A 336 6.55 -1.51 12.02
N GLY A 337 5.26 -1.85 11.90
CA GLY A 337 4.79 -3.22 11.67
C GLY A 337 5.46 -3.86 10.46
N GLN A 338 5.55 -3.15 9.34
CA GLN A 338 6.22 -3.64 8.13
C GLN A 338 7.72 -3.92 8.33
N ILE A 339 8.40 -3.13 9.15
CA ILE A 339 9.81 -3.38 9.49
C ILE A 339 9.92 -4.66 10.31
N LEU A 340 9.02 -4.87 11.26
CA LEU A 340 9.05 -6.03 12.15
C LEU A 340 8.70 -7.35 11.43
N GLY A 341 7.85 -7.31 10.40
CA GLY A 341 7.39 -8.52 9.69
C GLY A 341 8.52 -9.44 9.25
N PRO A 342 9.43 -9.02 8.35
CA PRO A 342 10.54 -9.86 7.91
C PRO A 342 11.50 -10.23 9.04
N LEU A 343 11.70 -9.34 10.03
CA LEU A 343 12.60 -9.61 11.18
C LEU A 343 12.07 -10.74 12.05
N VAL A 344 10.78 -10.74 12.36
CA VAL A 344 10.14 -11.75 13.22
C VAL A 344 10.18 -13.13 12.56
N VAL A 345 10.05 -13.21 11.23
CA VAL A 345 10.06 -14.50 10.52
C VAL A 345 11.44 -14.98 10.12
N THR A 346 12.48 -14.16 10.23
CA THR A 346 13.85 -14.54 9.84
C THR A 346 14.30 -15.89 10.42
N PRO A 347 14.07 -16.23 11.70
CA PRO A 347 14.43 -17.53 12.24
C PRO A 347 13.69 -18.72 11.59
N LEU A 348 12.46 -18.48 11.08
CA LEU A 348 11.61 -19.51 10.47
C LEU A 348 11.95 -19.77 9.00
N LEU A 349 12.74 -18.87 8.36
CA LEU A 349 13.07 -18.98 6.93
C LEU A 349 14.13 -20.06 6.64
N ARG A 350 14.71 -20.71 7.67
CA ARG A 350 15.73 -21.76 7.51
C ARG A 350 15.16 -23.02 6.85
N ASP A 351 13.91 -23.34 7.18
CA ASP A 351 13.20 -24.55 6.72
C ASP A 351 12.18 -24.27 5.61
N GLY A 352 12.26 -23.07 5.00
CA GLY A 352 11.36 -22.61 3.95
C GLY A 352 10.44 -21.47 4.39
N TYR A 353 9.38 -21.20 3.61
CA TYR A 353 8.52 -20.02 3.84
C TYR A 353 7.16 -20.38 4.47
N ARG A 354 6.88 -21.68 4.65
CA ARG A 354 5.57 -22.18 5.15
C ARG A 354 5.22 -21.58 6.50
N ASP A 355 6.11 -21.74 7.47
CA ASP A 355 5.85 -21.32 8.86
C ASP A 355 5.84 -19.79 8.97
N ALA A 356 6.61 -19.10 8.14
CA ALA A 356 6.56 -17.65 8.03
C ALA A 356 5.17 -17.15 7.56
N LEU A 357 4.59 -17.78 6.53
CA LEU A 357 3.24 -17.43 6.06
C LEU A 357 2.16 -17.78 7.11
N LEU A 358 2.25 -18.92 7.79
CA LEU A 358 1.32 -19.30 8.86
C LEU A 358 1.37 -18.30 10.02
N LEU A 359 2.56 -17.87 10.43
CA LEU A 359 2.72 -16.83 11.44
C LEU A 359 2.13 -15.49 10.96
N GLY A 360 2.38 -15.10 9.69
CA GLY A 360 1.79 -13.92 9.09
C GLY A 360 0.26 -13.95 9.14
N ALA A 361 -0.35 -15.08 8.76
CA ALA A 361 -1.78 -15.29 8.82
C ALA A 361 -2.34 -15.21 10.25
N ALA A 362 -1.64 -15.82 11.23
CA ALA A 362 -2.02 -15.75 12.64
C ALA A 362 -1.99 -14.32 13.19
N ILE A 363 -0.98 -13.53 12.79
CA ILE A 363 -0.88 -12.12 13.17
C ILE A 363 -2.04 -11.30 12.54
N VAL A 364 -2.40 -11.56 11.28
CA VAL A 364 -3.55 -10.90 10.63
C VAL A 364 -4.87 -11.32 11.29
N LEU A 365 -5.00 -12.57 11.75
CA LEU A 365 -6.15 -12.99 12.56
C LEU A 365 -6.22 -12.25 13.90
N ALA A 366 -5.08 -12.03 14.56
CA ALA A 366 -5.03 -11.19 15.77
C ALA A 366 -5.43 -9.73 15.46
N ALA A 367 -5.03 -9.21 14.29
CA ALA A 367 -5.51 -7.91 13.81
C ALA A 367 -7.03 -7.89 13.61
N ALA A 368 -7.61 -8.97 13.08
CA ALA A 368 -9.05 -9.12 12.92
C ALA A 368 -9.79 -9.15 14.28
N CYS A 369 -9.21 -9.80 15.31
CA CYS A 369 -9.77 -9.76 16.67
C CYS A 369 -9.79 -8.32 17.23
N ALA A 370 -8.74 -7.54 17.02
CA ALA A 370 -8.71 -6.13 17.41
C ALA A 370 -9.75 -5.29 16.64
N ALA A 371 -9.93 -5.55 15.34
CA ALA A 371 -10.97 -4.93 14.52
C ALA A 371 -12.40 -5.30 14.99
N ALA A 372 -12.61 -6.55 15.43
CA ALA A 372 -13.89 -7.00 16.00
C ALA A 372 -14.23 -6.21 17.27
N ALA A 373 -13.25 -5.96 18.15
CA ALA A 373 -13.45 -5.12 19.34
C ALA A 373 -13.86 -3.69 18.98
N LEU A 374 -13.35 -3.13 17.87
CA LEU A 374 -13.74 -1.83 17.36
C LEU A 374 -15.22 -1.81 16.96
N ARG A 375 -15.73 -2.88 16.32
CA ARG A 375 -17.12 -2.98 15.85
C ARG A 375 -18.14 -2.84 16.99
N PHE A 376 -17.88 -3.42 18.16
CA PHE A 376 -18.76 -3.35 19.32
C PHE A 376 -18.77 -1.98 20.03
N ARG A 377 -17.81 -1.12 19.72
CA ARG A 377 -17.58 0.16 20.40
C ARG A 377 -17.63 1.38 19.48
N PHE A 378 -18.02 1.16 18.23
CA PHE A 378 -18.08 2.24 17.23
C PHE A 378 -19.33 3.09 17.47
N PRO A 379 -19.23 4.43 17.58
CA PRO A 379 -20.39 5.29 17.69
C PRO A 379 -21.20 5.24 16.39
N HIS A 380 -22.36 4.61 16.43
CA HIS A 380 -23.27 4.48 15.28
C HIS A 380 -24.00 5.79 14.91
N ASP A 381 -23.93 6.82 15.78
CA ASP A 381 -24.75 8.03 15.65
C ASP A 381 -24.19 9.10 14.69
N VAL A 382 -23.07 8.85 14.01
CA VAL A 382 -22.43 9.87 13.14
C VAL A 382 -22.77 9.68 11.65
N ASP A 383 -23.42 8.59 11.28
CA ASP A 383 -23.94 8.35 9.91
C ASP A 383 -25.36 8.91 9.68
N ALA A 384 -25.93 9.66 10.63
CA ALA A 384 -27.15 10.41 10.40
C ALA A 384 -26.87 11.48 9.34
N ALA A 385 -27.48 11.31 8.16
CA ALA A 385 -27.46 12.29 7.08
C ALA A 385 -27.71 13.70 7.64
N PRO A 386 -27.10 14.76 7.06
CA PRO A 386 -27.37 16.11 7.49
C PRO A 386 -28.89 16.28 7.54
N ARG A 387 -29.44 16.64 8.70
CA ARG A 387 -30.84 16.98 8.87
C ARG A 387 -31.19 17.92 7.73
N LYS A 388 -32.11 17.49 6.85
CA LYS A 388 -32.76 18.41 5.92
C LYS A 388 -33.34 19.51 6.81
N VAL A 389 -32.75 20.69 6.75
CA VAL A 389 -33.38 21.90 7.31
C VAL A 389 -34.69 22.00 6.62
N THR A 390 -35.77 21.81 7.36
CA THR A 390 -37.11 21.99 6.85
C THR A 390 -37.30 23.49 6.56
N PRO A 391 -37.95 23.88 5.46
CA PRO A 391 -38.08 25.29 5.05
C PRO A 391 -38.78 26.22 6.06
N ASN A 392 -39.13 25.73 7.24
CA ASN A 392 -39.87 26.51 8.24
C ASN A 392 -38.99 27.18 9.31
N GLU A 393 -37.64 26.98 9.30
CA GLU A 393 -36.78 27.67 10.28
C GLU A 393 -36.15 28.97 9.75
N GLU A 394 -36.24 29.26 8.45
CA GLU A 394 -35.81 30.55 7.88
C GLU A 394 -36.78 31.71 8.15
N ALA A 395 -38.02 31.44 8.62
CA ALA A 395 -39.01 32.50 8.84
C ALA A 395 -38.92 33.21 10.21
N VAL A 396 -37.95 32.86 11.08
CA VAL A 396 -37.89 33.45 12.44
C VAL A 396 -36.73 34.47 12.60
N PHE A 397 -35.85 34.67 11.59
CA PHE A 397 -34.76 35.62 11.70
C PHE A 397 -34.93 36.94 10.92
N ASP A 398 -36.07 37.19 10.33
CA ASP A 398 -36.30 38.42 9.52
C ASP A 398 -37.23 39.43 10.16
N VAL A 399 -37.36 39.46 11.50
CA VAL A 399 -38.02 40.57 12.21
C VAL A 399 -37.25 40.88 13.50
N ARG A 400 -36.20 41.71 13.37
CA ARG A 400 -35.84 42.78 14.33
C ARG A 400 -34.67 43.60 13.82
#